data_89dea5b2e3a98cd9ffe0b3a03f1d9a2c
#
_entry.id   89dea5b2e3a98cd9ffe0b3a03f1d9a2c
#
_cell.length_a   1.000
_cell.length_b   1.000
_cell.length_c   1.000
_cell.angle_alpha   90.00
_cell.angle_beta   90.00
_cell.angle_gamma   90.00
#
_symmetry.space_group_name_H-M   'P 1'
#
loop_
_entity.id
_entity.type
_entity.pdbx_description
1 polymer ?
#
loop_
_entity_poly.entity_id
_entity_poly.type
_entity_poly.pdbx_seq_one_letter_code
_entity_poly.pdbx_strand_id
1 'polypeptide(L)'
;MVPSTQNRVRAQPLRTLLLELAKPGHEISLTPAAVVSEPRSLRPENFAVTAGQRVPDHVLVVDDSWVSGGHAQSVASALKSSGVADVSIFTVARVLDPQWSPNADFIKERLLGVFDPRICPWTGGDCP
;
A
#
# COMPACT_ATOMS: atom_id res chain seq x y z
N MET A 1 -7.04 -2.99 4.38
CA MET A 1 -6.09 -1.86 4.62
C MET A 1 -4.85 -2.40 5.30
N VAL A 2 -3.67 -1.85 5.00
CA VAL A 2 -2.41 -2.27 5.62
C VAL A 2 -2.45 -1.98 7.14
N PRO A 3 -2.24 -2.98 8.01
CA PRO A 3 -2.22 -2.75 9.44
C PRO A 3 -0.99 -1.94 9.85
N SER A 4 -1.16 -1.02 10.80
CA SER A 4 -0.05 -0.26 11.35
C SER A 4 0.90 -1.17 12.12
N THR A 5 2.19 -1.12 11.82
CA THR A 5 3.23 -1.82 12.58
C THR A 5 3.66 -1.07 13.84
N GLN A 6 3.17 0.16 14.02
CA GLN A 6 3.33 0.92 15.24
C GLN A 6 2.08 0.74 16.11
N ASN A 7 2.28 0.32 17.34
CA ASN A 7 1.21 0.04 18.33
C ASN A 7 0.51 1.35 18.79
N ARG A 8 0.04 2.16 17.83
CA ARG A 8 -0.69 3.38 18.09
C ARG A 8 -2.17 3.10 17.95
N VAL A 9 -2.89 3.16 19.06
CA VAL A 9 -4.36 3.28 19.08
C VAL A 9 -4.71 4.66 18.50
N ARG A 10 -4.60 4.81 17.19
CA ARG A 10 -5.06 6.01 16.50
C ARG A 10 -6.30 5.65 15.69
N ALA A 11 -7.25 6.58 15.69
CA ALA A 11 -8.32 6.55 14.70
C ALA A 11 -7.70 6.33 13.31
N GLN A 12 -8.29 5.43 12.53
CA GLN A 12 -7.85 5.14 11.17
C GLN A 12 -8.77 5.87 10.18
N PRO A 13 -8.55 7.17 9.93
CA PRO A 13 -9.49 7.98 9.15
C PRO A 13 -9.64 7.43 7.73
N LEU A 14 -8.58 6.91 7.12
CA LEU A 14 -8.64 6.29 5.81
C LEU A 14 -9.54 5.05 5.81
N ARG A 15 -9.47 4.21 6.85
CA ARG A 15 -10.36 3.03 6.96
C ARG A 15 -11.82 3.44 7.09
N THR A 16 -12.11 4.43 7.93
CA THR A 16 -13.47 4.97 8.10
C THR A 16 -14.00 5.49 6.77
N LEU A 17 -13.23 6.31 6.08
CA LEU A 17 -13.59 6.86 4.77
C LEU A 17 -13.83 5.76 3.72
N LEU A 18 -12.97 4.75 3.66
CA LEU A 18 -13.12 3.63 2.73
C LEU A 18 -14.37 2.81 2.99
N LEU A 19 -14.70 2.54 4.26
CA LEU A 19 -15.91 1.81 4.62
C LEU A 19 -17.18 2.59 4.24
N GLU A 20 -17.15 3.91 4.35
CA GLU A 20 -18.27 4.77 3.98
C GLU A 20 -18.45 4.86 2.45
N LEU A 21 -17.35 5.04 1.71
CA LEU A 21 -17.40 5.30 0.27
C LEU A 21 -17.45 4.02 -0.57
N ALA A 22 -16.61 3.04 -0.27
CA ALA A 22 -16.46 1.83 -1.07
C ALA A 22 -17.38 0.69 -0.66
N LYS A 23 -17.90 0.71 0.57
CA LYS A 23 -18.77 -0.36 1.13
C LYS A 23 -18.23 -1.75 0.77
N PRO A 24 -17.02 -2.10 1.15
CA PRO A 24 -16.38 -3.35 0.77
C PRO A 24 -17.26 -4.53 1.23
N GLY A 25 -17.46 -5.52 0.36
CA GLY A 25 -18.27 -6.69 0.66
C GLY A 25 -17.61 -7.64 1.67
N HIS A 26 -16.27 -7.61 1.75
CA HIS A 26 -15.49 -8.45 2.66
C HIS A 26 -14.16 -7.77 3.01
N GLU A 27 -13.81 -7.78 4.28
CA GLU A 27 -12.53 -7.28 4.77
C GLU A 27 -11.68 -8.46 5.29
N ILE A 28 -10.45 -8.57 4.81
CA ILE A 28 -9.49 -9.57 5.31
C ILE A 28 -8.72 -8.95 6.49
N SER A 29 -8.76 -9.65 7.61
CA SER A 29 -7.99 -9.26 8.79
C SER A 29 -6.57 -9.82 8.70
N LEU A 30 -5.61 -8.94 8.86
CA LEU A 30 -4.19 -9.23 8.93
C LEU A 30 -3.68 -8.90 10.33
N THR A 31 -2.85 -9.76 10.86
CA THR A 31 -2.17 -9.54 12.15
C THR A 31 -0.71 -9.22 11.87
N PRO A 32 -0.18 -8.10 12.37
CA PRO A 32 1.25 -7.85 12.33
C PRO A 32 1.98 -8.83 13.25
N ALA A 33 3.22 -9.20 12.90
CA ALA A 33 4.08 -9.98 13.78
C ALA A 33 4.32 -9.25 15.10
N ALA A 34 4.53 -10.00 16.17
CA ALA A 34 4.82 -9.43 17.50
C ALA A 34 6.10 -8.57 17.49
N VAL A 35 7.06 -8.94 16.67
CA VAL A 35 8.27 -8.15 16.39
C VAL A 35 8.34 -7.94 14.88
N VAL A 36 8.21 -6.69 14.46
CA VAL A 36 8.32 -6.32 13.05
C VAL A 36 9.79 -6.02 12.75
N SER A 37 10.38 -6.82 11.87
CA SER A 37 11.75 -6.60 11.40
C SER A 37 11.74 -5.70 10.16
N GLU A 38 12.69 -4.79 10.09
CA GLU A 38 12.93 -3.93 8.91
C GLU A 38 11.65 -3.43 8.23
N PRO A 39 10.82 -2.60 8.90
CA PRO A 39 9.46 -2.28 8.46
C PRO A 39 9.35 -1.62 7.08
N ARG A 40 10.44 -1.06 6.55
CA ARG A 40 10.47 -0.45 5.22
C ARG A 40 10.95 -1.39 4.11
N SER A 41 11.40 -2.59 4.48
CA SER A 41 11.84 -3.64 3.55
C SER A 41 10.68 -4.59 3.22
N LEU A 42 10.82 -5.34 2.14
CA LEU A 42 9.90 -6.42 1.81
C LEU A 42 10.12 -7.59 2.78
N ARG A 43 9.20 -7.76 3.72
CA ARG A 43 9.21 -8.77 4.77
C ARG A 43 7.80 -9.36 4.95
N PRO A 44 7.41 -10.35 4.13
CA PRO A 44 6.07 -10.95 4.24
C PRO A 44 5.78 -11.54 5.61
N GLU A 45 6.80 -12.03 6.29
CA GLU A 45 6.75 -12.59 7.65
C GLU A 45 6.30 -11.59 8.72
N ASN A 46 6.33 -10.29 8.42
CA ASN A 46 5.80 -9.27 9.30
C ASN A 46 4.27 -9.26 9.38
N PHE A 47 3.59 -10.02 8.51
CA PHE A 47 2.13 -10.08 8.44
C PHE A 47 1.64 -11.50 8.29
N ALA A 48 0.55 -11.82 8.98
CA ALA A 48 -0.15 -13.08 8.84
C ALA A 48 -1.64 -12.83 8.56
N VAL A 49 -2.20 -13.58 7.63
CA VAL A 49 -3.65 -13.63 7.43
C VAL A 49 -4.26 -14.39 8.60
N THR A 50 -5.26 -13.83 9.26
CA THR A 50 -5.93 -14.49 10.39
C THR A 50 -6.55 -15.80 9.91
N ALA A 51 -6.29 -16.88 10.65
CA ALA A 51 -6.77 -18.20 10.29
C ALA A 51 -8.30 -18.30 10.23
N GLY A 52 -8.82 -19.17 9.35
CA GLY A 52 -10.25 -19.43 9.22
C GLY A 52 -11.04 -18.41 8.42
N GLN A 53 -10.40 -17.39 7.88
CA GLN A 53 -11.08 -16.46 6.97
C GLN A 53 -11.23 -17.05 5.56
N ARG A 54 -12.36 -16.74 4.91
CA ARG A 54 -12.49 -16.97 3.49
C ARG A 54 -11.58 -15.99 2.74
N VAL A 55 -10.71 -16.54 1.90
CA VAL A 55 -9.80 -15.77 1.07
C VAL A 55 -10.44 -15.62 -0.31
N PRO A 56 -10.75 -14.42 -0.80
CA PRO A 56 -11.26 -14.19 -2.14
C PRO A 56 -10.14 -14.31 -3.18
N ASP A 57 -10.53 -14.50 -4.45
CA ASP A 57 -9.58 -14.61 -5.56
C ASP A 57 -8.80 -13.30 -5.78
N HIS A 58 -9.44 -12.15 -5.58
CA HIS A 58 -8.82 -10.84 -5.74
C HIS A 58 -8.97 -9.98 -4.47
N VAL A 59 -7.88 -9.38 -4.03
CA VAL A 59 -7.81 -8.47 -2.87
C VAL A 59 -7.22 -7.14 -3.27
N LEU A 60 -7.88 -6.05 -2.86
CA LEU A 60 -7.34 -4.71 -2.93
C LEU A 60 -6.67 -4.36 -1.59
N VAL A 61 -5.38 -4.16 -1.61
CA VAL A 61 -4.60 -3.61 -0.49
C VAL A 61 -4.65 -2.09 -0.59
N VAL A 62 -5.10 -1.41 0.47
CA VAL A 62 -5.14 0.05 0.53
C VAL A 62 -4.22 0.55 1.62
N ASP A 63 -3.36 1.51 1.27
CA ASP A 63 -2.44 2.17 2.18
C ASP A 63 -2.52 3.69 2.03
N ASP A 64 -2.15 4.45 3.05
CA ASP A 64 -2.19 5.90 3.00
C ASP A 64 -1.03 6.46 2.18
N SER A 65 0.14 5.86 2.27
CA SER A 65 1.34 6.38 1.63
C SER A 65 2.29 5.30 1.13
N TRP A 66 2.83 5.52 -0.05
CA TRP A 66 3.92 4.73 -0.61
C TRP A 66 5.25 5.47 -0.42
N VAL A 67 6.11 4.97 0.46
CA VAL A 67 7.49 5.45 0.61
C VAL A 67 8.44 4.54 -0.17
N SER A 68 8.78 3.39 0.38
CA SER A 68 9.55 2.33 -0.29
C SER A 68 8.67 1.20 -0.83
N GLY A 69 7.41 1.16 -0.42
CA GLY A 69 6.46 0.09 -0.75
C GLY A 69 6.62 -1.17 0.10
N GLY A 70 7.61 -1.23 0.98
CA GLY A 70 7.91 -2.43 1.75
C GLY A 70 6.71 -2.99 2.52
N HIS A 71 5.93 -2.15 3.19
CA HIS A 71 4.72 -2.56 3.91
C HIS A 71 3.64 -3.14 3.00
N ALA A 72 3.22 -2.37 1.99
CA ALA A 72 2.16 -2.77 1.08
C ALA A 72 2.52 -4.04 0.30
N GLN A 73 3.78 -4.15 -0.15
CA GLN A 73 4.29 -5.33 -0.84
C GLN A 73 4.41 -6.54 0.10
N SER A 74 4.79 -6.34 1.36
CA SER A 74 4.83 -7.41 2.37
C SER A 74 3.43 -7.98 2.63
N VAL A 75 2.43 -7.11 2.77
CA VAL A 75 1.03 -7.51 2.89
C VAL A 75 0.55 -8.26 1.65
N ALA A 76 0.85 -7.75 0.45
CA ALA A 76 0.48 -8.41 -0.79
C ALA A 76 1.11 -9.81 -0.91
N SER A 77 2.37 -9.95 -0.55
CA SER A 77 3.07 -11.24 -0.54
C SER A 77 2.49 -12.21 0.48
N ALA A 78 2.16 -11.75 1.69
CA ALA A 78 1.49 -12.58 2.71
C ALA A 78 0.11 -13.06 2.25
N LEU A 79 -0.68 -12.20 1.57
CA LEU A 79 -1.96 -12.56 0.97
C LEU A 79 -1.80 -13.60 -0.13
N LYS A 80 -0.85 -13.41 -1.04
CA LYS A 80 -0.52 -14.40 -2.09
C LYS A 80 -0.16 -15.77 -1.48
N SER A 81 0.67 -15.78 -0.44
CA SER A 81 1.06 -17.00 0.28
C SER A 81 -0.13 -17.68 0.99
N SER A 82 -1.19 -16.94 1.26
CA SER A 82 -2.43 -17.45 1.86
C SER A 82 -3.47 -17.90 0.82
N GLY A 83 -3.13 -17.90 -0.47
CA GLY A 83 -3.98 -18.42 -1.55
C GLY A 83 -4.76 -17.37 -2.32
N VAL A 84 -4.55 -16.06 -2.09
CA VAL A 84 -5.13 -15.01 -2.94
C VAL A 84 -4.54 -15.09 -4.34
N ALA A 85 -5.38 -15.23 -5.37
CA ALA A 85 -4.92 -15.33 -6.75
C ALA A 85 -4.38 -13.99 -7.26
N ASP A 86 -5.08 -12.88 -6.98
CA ASP A 86 -4.68 -11.56 -7.43
C ASP A 86 -4.69 -10.53 -6.30
N VAL A 87 -3.66 -9.68 -6.26
CA VAL A 87 -3.57 -8.58 -5.31
C VAL A 87 -3.26 -7.29 -6.05
N SER A 88 -4.15 -6.32 -5.92
CA SER A 88 -3.92 -4.94 -6.35
C SER A 88 -3.54 -4.08 -5.14
N ILE A 89 -2.68 -3.09 -5.35
CA ILE A 89 -2.30 -2.13 -4.32
C ILE A 89 -2.74 -0.74 -4.75
N PHE A 90 -3.44 -0.05 -3.87
CA PHE A 90 -3.80 1.35 -4.03
C PHE A 90 -3.20 2.16 -2.87
N THR A 91 -2.51 3.24 -3.20
CA THR A 91 -1.99 4.20 -2.22
C THR A 91 -2.52 5.60 -2.51
N VAL A 92 -2.88 6.32 -1.46
CA VAL A 92 -3.43 7.68 -1.61
C VAL A 92 -2.34 8.67 -2.01
N ALA A 93 -1.12 8.48 -1.51
CA ALA A 93 -0.01 9.38 -1.78
C ALA A 93 1.29 8.61 -1.99
N ARG A 94 2.17 9.15 -2.82
CA ARG A 94 3.56 8.72 -2.91
C ARG A 94 4.46 9.76 -2.25
N VAL A 95 5.27 9.30 -1.30
CA VAL A 95 6.29 10.14 -0.64
C VAL A 95 7.60 9.99 -1.42
N LEU A 96 8.11 11.10 -1.90
CA LEU A 96 9.39 11.18 -2.62
C LEU A 96 10.39 11.93 -1.77
N ASP A 97 11.54 11.31 -1.50
CA ASP A 97 12.66 11.95 -0.84
C ASP A 97 13.57 12.59 -1.91
N PRO A 98 13.66 13.94 -1.95
CA PRO A 98 14.48 14.61 -2.94
C PRO A 98 15.98 14.41 -2.76
N GLN A 99 16.41 13.89 -1.60
CA GLN A 99 17.82 13.57 -1.35
C GLN A 99 18.22 12.21 -1.93
N TRP A 100 17.26 11.36 -2.25
CA TRP A 100 17.52 10.10 -2.93
C TRP A 100 17.56 10.32 -4.44
N SER A 101 18.73 10.11 -5.05
CA SER A 101 19.00 10.43 -6.46
C SER A 101 17.90 10.04 -7.45
N PRO A 102 17.34 8.81 -7.46
CA PRO A 102 16.27 8.46 -8.38
C PRO A 102 15.00 9.31 -8.22
N ASN A 103 14.69 9.76 -6.99
CA ASN A 103 13.57 10.66 -6.74
C ASN A 103 13.88 12.09 -7.16
N ALA A 104 15.11 12.56 -6.94
CA ALA A 104 15.52 13.91 -7.31
C ALA A 104 15.36 14.13 -8.81
N ASP A 105 15.83 13.20 -9.62
CA ASP A 105 15.70 13.26 -11.08
C ASP A 105 14.22 13.21 -11.52
N PHE A 106 13.46 12.29 -10.97
CA PHE A 106 12.03 12.18 -11.24
C PHE A 106 11.26 13.47 -10.86
N ILE A 107 11.53 14.05 -9.70
CA ILE A 107 10.93 15.31 -9.27
C ILE A 107 11.26 16.42 -10.28
N LYS A 108 12.54 16.56 -10.62
CA LYS A 108 13.02 17.59 -11.54
C LYS A 108 12.42 17.47 -12.95
N GLU A 109 12.32 16.27 -13.46
CA GLU A 109 11.89 16.03 -14.84
C GLU A 109 10.36 16.00 -14.98
N ARG A 110 9.62 15.60 -13.92
CA ARG A 110 8.22 15.24 -14.03
C ARG A 110 7.28 16.04 -13.13
N LEU A 111 7.77 16.60 -12.02
CA LEU A 111 6.88 17.19 -11.00
C LEU A 111 7.03 18.68 -10.78
N LEU A 112 8.00 19.37 -11.43
CA LEU A 112 8.15 20.83 -11.30
C LEU A 112 7.20 21.63 -12.19
N GLY A 113 6.52 20.99 -13.14
CA GLY A 113 5.52 21.61 -13.99
C GLY A 113 4.15 21.76 -13.32
N VAL A 114 3.23 22.43 -14.00
CA VAL A 114 1.82 22.45 -13.60
C VAL A 114 1.25 21.05 -13.73
N PHE A 115 0.58 20.57 -12.68
CA PHE A 115 -0.06 19.26 -12.69
C PHE A 115 -1.18 19.19 -13.73
N ASP A 116 -1.08 18.26 -14.69
CA ASP A 116 -2.14 17.91 -15.61
C ASP A 116 -2.61 16.48 -15.32
N PRO A 117 -3.87 16.29 -14.89
CA PRO A 117 -4.39 14.96 -14.53
C PRO A 117 -4.51 14.00 -15.73
N ARG A 118 -4.38 14.50 -16.96
CA ARG A 118 -4.40 13.70 -18.18
C ARG A 118 -3.05 13.10 -18.54
N ILE A 119 -1.99 13.58 -17.90
CA ILE A 119 -0.61 13.15 -18.14
C ILE A 119 -0.16 12.29 -16.98
N CYS A 120 0.20 11.03 -17.26
CA CYS A 120 0.80 10.18 -16.25
C CYS A 120 2.16 10.75 -15.82
N PRO A 121 2.35 11.14 -14.56
CA PRO A 121 3.63 11.72 -14.11
C PRO A 121 4.78 10.71 -14.21
N TRP A 122 4.48 9.42 -14.23
CA TRP A 122 5.49 8.38 -14.35
C TRP A 122 6.03 8.22 -15.77
N THR A 123 5.14 8.15 -16.76
CA THR A 123 5.53 7.95 -18.16
C THR A 123 5.76 9.28 -18.91
N GLY A 124 5.16 10.37 -18.45
CA GLY A 124 5.12 11.65 -19.14
C GLY A 124 4.16 11.68 -20.32
N GLY A 125 3.26 10.72 -20.43
CA GLY A 125 2.26 10.56 -21.46
C GLY A 125 1.11 9.71 -20.99
N ASP A 126 0.57 8.84 -21.85
CA ASP A 126 -0.49 7.92 -21.50
C ASP A 126 -0.02 6.89 -20.46
N CYS A 127 -0.94 6.48 -19.60
CA CYS A 127 -0.70 5.42 -18.63
C CYS A 127 -0.80 4.06 -19.36
N PRO A 128 0.14 3.12 -19.12
CA PRO A 128 0.10 1.80 -19.75
C PRO A 128 -1.09 0.97 -19.28
#